data_03714177e6e3a7463cf18db2b4c1e5b0
#
_entry.id   03714177e6e3a7463cf18db2b4c1e5b0
#
_cell.length_a   1.000
_cell.length_b   1.000
_cell.length_c   1.000
_cell.angle_alpha   90.00
_cell.angle_beta   90.00
_cell.angle_gamma   90.00
#
_symmetry.space_group_name_H-M   'P 1'
#
loop_
_entity.id
_entity.type
_entity.pdbx_description
1 polymer ?
#
loop_
_entity_poly.entity_id
_entity_poly.type
_entity_poly.pdbx_seq_one_letter_code
_entity_poly.pdbx_strand_id
1 'polypeptide(L)'
;MKKIKLFLWLICFSFLVNKPCNANNVRNLIVYAEPNLFVALTKIARIYSQNYAVNVAVNFNSSLDFINEIDSGEPADIFISAHPIWVETLRQKGLIDVYNVGYIANDELVLVTSKNNKDLSAKLLKKNITLEQAIFALDENKNNLIIDHEGSSSGIFAKNFLQNFTFENLSIFTKVNEDRNSLIRDLKNDNSAYGLLFESQVRKNKDLQILATKKDKNIFYRALVIAGDNMEVAREFLKFLKNPQAQKIFKENNFVIN
;
A
#
# COMPACT_ATOMS: atom_id res chain seq x y z
N MET A 1 -31.75 28.37 -86.98
CA MET A 1 -32.40 28.25 -85.69
C MET A 1 -31.64 27.18 -84.88
N LYS A 2 -30.74 27.55 -84.01
CA LYS A 2 -29.91 26.61 -83.23
C LYS A 2 -30.54 26.46 -81.86
N LYS A 3 -30.84 25.21 -81.44
CA LYS A 3 -31.34 24.86 -80.12
C LYS A 3 -30.15 24.76 -79.15
N ILE A 4 -30.13 25.59 -78.12
CA ILE A 4 -29.18 25.57 -77.06
C ILE A 4 -29.68 24.54 -76.03
N LYS A 5 -28.91 23.47 -75.82
CA LYS A 5 -29.18 22.48 -74.73
C LYS A 5 -28.50 22.99 -73.47
N LEU A 6 -29.28 23.33 -72.47
CA LEU A 6 -28.85 23.70 -71.15
C LEU A 6 -28.46 22.41 -70.38
N PHE A 7 -27.19 22.28 -70.03
CA PHE A 7 -26.67 21.15 -69.27
C PHE A 7 -26.62 21.59 -67.80
N LEU A 8 -27.59 21.12 -67.01
CA LEU A 8 -27.60 21.30 -65.56
C LEU A 8 -26.57 20.38 -64.93
N TRP A 9 -25.50 20.93 -64.37
CA TRP A 9 -24.52 20.23 -63.59
C TRP A 9 -25.01 20.22 -62.13
N LEU A 10 -25.51 19.05 -61.63
CA LEU A 10 -25.86 18.83 -60.25
C LEU A 10 -24.55 18.60 -59.45
N ILE A 11 -24.10 19.61 -58.70
CA ILE A 11 -23.01 19.48 -57.74
C ILE A 11 -23.61 18.84 -56.48
N CYS A 12 -23.41 17.54 -56.31
CA CYS A 12 -23.62 16.87 -55.02
C CYS A 12 -22.53 17.31 -54.05
N PHE A 13 -22.86 18.29 -53.23
CA PHE A 13 -22.00 18.67 -52.06
C PHE A 13 -22.23 17.61 -50.97
N SER A 14 -21.41 16.54 -50.97
CA SER A 14 -21.38 15.59 -49.88
C SER A 14 -20.85 16.30 -48.64
N PHE A 15 -21.72 16.68 -47.71
CA PHE A 15 -21.39 17.03 -46.38
C PHE A 15 -20.76 15.83 -45.71
N LEU A 16 -19.43 15.73 -45.70
CA LEU A 16 -18.70 14.90 -44.76
C LEU A 16 -18.98 15.49 -43.38
N VAL A 17 -20.00 14.95 -42.72
CA VAL A 17 -20.18 15.15 -41.27
C VAL A 17 -18.98 14.48 -40.59
N ASN A 18 -17.92 15.25 -40.37
CA ASN A 18 -16.91 14.89 -39.43
C ASN A 18 -17.60 14.74 -38.07
N LYS A 19 -17.96 13.48 -37.69
CA LYS A 19 -18.26 13.19 -36.29
C LYS A 19 -17.07 13.67 -35.50
N PRO A 20 -17.23 14.58 -34.53
CA PRO A 20 -16.13 14.89 -33.65
C PRO A 20 -15.68 13.56 -33.06
N CYS A 21 -14.43 13.19 -33.32
CA CYS A 21 -13.76 12.14 -32.55
C CYS A 21 -13.81 12.67 -31.11
N ASN A 22 -14.73 12.16 -30.30
CA ASN A 22 -14.66 12.37 -28.87
C ASN A 22 -13.32 11.79 -28.45
N ALA A 23 -12.29 12.61 -28.38
CA ALA A 23 -11.12 12.31 -27.60
C ALA A 23 -11.68 12.03 -26.21
N ASN A 24 -11.79 10.72 -25.85
CA ASN A 24 -12.10 10.36 -24.49
C ASN A 24 -11.06 11.08 -23.64
N ASN A 25 -11.47 12.12 -22.93
CA ASN A 25 -10.62 12.79 -21.96
C ASN A 25 -10.29 11.75 -20.90
N VAL A 26 -9.15 11.09 -21.08
CA VAL A 26 -8.64 10.13 -20.09
C VAL A 26 -8.34 10.93 -18.85
N ARG A 27 -9.11 10.69 -17.80
CA ARG A 27 -8.88 11.33 -16.51
C ARG A 27 -7.66 10.71 -15.83
N ASN A 28 -6.88 11.50 -15.14
CA ASN A 28 -5.75 11.02 -14.35
C ASN A 28 -6.17 10.89 -12.89
N LEU A 29 -5.69 9.86 -12.22
CA LEU A 29 -5.87 9.62 -10.79
C LEU A 29 -4.51 9.32 -10.17
N ILE A 30 -4.14 10.08 -9.15
CA ILE A 30 -2.87 9.95 -8.43
C ILE A 30 -3.14 9.30 -7.09
N VAL A 31 -2.50 8.14 -6.87
CA VAL A 31 -2.64 7.33 -5.65
C VAL A 31 -1.30 7.29 -4.93
N TYR A 32 -1.28 7.68 -3.67
CA TYR A 32 -0.15 7.55 -2.77
C TYR A 32 -0.38 6.37 -1.83
N ALA A 33 0.56 5.44 -1.77
CA ALA A 33 0.39 4.20 -1.01
C ALA A 33 1.70 3.68 -0.40
N GLU A 34 1.58 2.95 0.70
CA GLU A 34 2.73 2.29 1.32
C GLU A 34 3.33 1.21 0.40
N PRO A 35 4.67 1.07 0.34
CA PRO A 35 5.37 0.24 -0.62
C PRO A 35 5.06 -1.27 -0.56
N ASN A 36 4.59 -1.82 0.56
CA ASN A 36 4.17 -3.22 0.64
C ASN A 36 2.89 -3.51 -0.19
N LEU A 37 2.14 -2.48 -0.55
CA LEU A 37 0.99 -2.55 -1.46
C LEU A 37 1.40 -2.57 -2.95
N PHE A 38 2.69 -2.40 -3.28
CA PHE A 38 3.18 -2.22 -4.66
C PHE A 38 2.63 -3.26 -5.64
N VAL A 39 2.79 -4.55 -5.35
CA VAL A 39 2.38 -5.63 -6.28
C VAL A 39 0.86 -5.66 -6.47
N ALA A 40 0.10 -5.53 -5.38
CA ALA A 40 -1.35 -5.57 -5.42
C ALA A 40 -1.92 -4.34 -6.13
N LEU A 41 -1.53 -3.13 -5.71
CA LEU A 41 -2.07 -1.89 -6.27
C LEU A 41 -1.66 -1.65 -7.72
N THR A 42 -0.44 -1.99 -8.12
CA THR A 42 -0.03 -1.90 -9.54
C THR A 42 -0.90 -2.78 -10.43
N LYS A 43 -1.23 -4.01 -9.99
CA LYS A 43 -2.12 -4.90 -10.72
C LYS A 43 -3.56 -4.36 -10.75
N ILE A 44 -4.07 -3.85 -9.63
CA ILE A 44 -5.42 -3.28 -9.51
C ILE A 44 -5.54 -2.02 -10.38
N ALA A 45 -4.60 -1.09 -10.29
CA ALA A 45 -4.56 0.15 -11.07
C ALA A 45 -4.57 -0.14 -12.57
N ARG A 46 -3.77 -1.10 -13.03
CA ARG A 46 -3.77 -1.53 -14.44
C ARG A 46 -5.13 -2.05 -14.88
N ILE A 47 -5.76 -2.91 -14.09
CA ILE A 47 -7.09 -3.46 -14.42
C ILE A 47 -8.13 -2.34 -14.46
N TYR A 48 -8.08 -1.41 -13.52
CA TYR A 48 -9.00 -0.26 -13.50
C TYR A 48 -8.82 0.62 -14.73
N SER A 49 -7.58 0.98 -15.06
CA SER A 49 -7.28 1.80 -16.25
C SER A 49 -7.69 1.14 -17.57
N GLN A 50 -7.63 -0.20 -17.65
CA GLN A 50 -8.08 -0.94 -18.83
C GLN A 50 -9.61 -0.97 -18.99
N ASN A 51 -10.35 -0.91 -17.88
CA ASN A 51 -11.82 -1.04 -17.89
C ASN A 51 -12.53 0.32 -17.89
N TYR A 52 -11.85 1.37 -17.46
CA TYR A 52 -12.42 2.71 -17.32
C TYR A 52 -11.48 3.72 -18.01
N ALA A 53 -12.01 4.81 -18.53
CA ALA A 53 -11.23 5.87 -19.16
C ALA A 53 -10.49 6.73 -18.09
N VAL A 54 -9.68 6.07 -17.23
CA VAL A 54 -8.92 6.67 -16.15
C VAL A 54 -7.51 6.11 -16.15
N ASN A 55 -6.51 6.96 -16.19
CA ASN A 55 -5.11 6.59 -16.01
C ASN A 55 -4.77 6.69 -14.52
N VAL A 56 -4.50 5.55 -13.87
CA VAL A 56 -4.16 5.50 -12.44
C VAL A 56 -2.65 5.41 -12.27
N ALA A 57 -2.05 6.50 -11.77
CA ALA A 57 -0.65 6.55 -11.37
C ALA A 57 -0.55 6.24 -9.87
N VAL A 58 0.21 5.21 -9.50
CA VAL A 58 0.42 4.85 -8.08
C VAL A 58 1.87 5.13 -7.71
N ASN A 59 2.06 5.99 -6.74
CA ASN A 59 3.35 6.31 -6.13
C ASN A 59 3.49 5.57 -4.80
N PHE A 60 4.71 5.13 -4.49
CA PHE A 60 4.99 4.33 -3.29
C PHE A 60 6.12 4.96 -2.49
N ASN A 61 5.79 5.37 -1.27
CA ASN A 61 6.74 5.92 -0.31
C ASN A 61 6.24 5.72 1.13
N SER A 62 6.96 6.19 2.13
CA SER A 62 6.50 6.18 3.52
C SER A 62 5.26 7.06 3.68
N SER A 63 4.42 6.71 4.64
CA SER A 63 3.22 7.51 4.92
C SER A 63 3.56 8.93 5.36
N LEU A 64 4.64 9.12 6.11
CA LEU A 64 5.08 10.43 6.56
C LEU A 64 5.51 11.32 5.38
N ASP A 65 6.27 10.77 4.42
CA ASP A 65 6.70 11.53 3.24
C ASP A 65 5.49 11.99 2.45
N PHE A 66 4.51 11.10 2.19
CA PHE A 66 3.30 11.47 1.48
C PHE A 66 2.41 12.48 2.24
N ILE A 67 2.35 12.39 3.57
CA ILE A 67 1.67 13.41 4.37
C ILE A 67 2.31 14.79 4.16
N ASN A 68 3.64 14.85 4.14
CA ASN A 68 4.37 16.11 3.91
C ASN A 68 4.16 16.63 2.47
N GLU A 69 4.17 15.74 1.47
CA GLU A 69 3.87 16.08 0.08
C GLU A 69 2.45 16.64 -0.08
N ILE A 70 1.43 15.97 0.46
CA ILE A 70 0.04 16.40 0.42
C ILE A 70 -0.13 17.76 1.15
N ASP A 71 0.50 17.91 2.31
CA ASP A 71 0.46 19.15 3.09
C ASP A 71 1.12 20.34 2.38
N SER A 72 2.16 20.05 1.58
CA SER A 72 2.83 21.08 0.74
C SER A 72 2.08 21.41 -0.54
N GLY A 73 0.99 20.70 -0.84
CA GLY A 73 0.15 20.95 -2.01
C GLY A 73 0.52 20.11 -3.24
N GLU A 74 1.37 19.10 -3.09
CA GLU A 74 1.61 18.14 -4.17
C GLU A 74 0.31 17.39 -4.52
N PRO A 75 0.04 17.16 -5.80
CA PRO A 75 -1.22 16.58 -6.24
C PRO A 75 -1.34 15.11 -5.80
N ALA A 76 -2.41 14.81 -5.08
CA ALA A 76 -2.82 13.47 -4.71
C ALA A 76 -4.35 13.39 -4.69
N ASP A 77 -4.91 12.27 -5.16
CA ASP A 77 -6.35 12.04 -5.17
C ASP A 77 -6.76 11.00 -4.15
N ILE A 78 -5.88 10.03 -3.91
CA ILE A 78 -6.08 8.97 -2.90
C ILE A 78 -4.79 8.77 -2.11
N PHE A 79 -4.93 8.65 -0.79
CA PHE A 79 -3.86 8.22 0.10
C PHE A 79 -4.25 6.91 0.79
N ILE A 80 -3.30 5.94 0.84
CA ILE A 80 -3.53 4.60 1.41
C ILE A 80 -2.46 4.29 2.45
N SER A 81 -2.89 4.11 3.70
CA SER A 81 -2.01 3.79 4.83
C SER A 81 -2.67 2.85 5.83
N ALA A 82 -1.87 2.08 6.57
CA ALA A 82 -2.35 1.18 7.61
C ALA A 82 -2.49 1.85 8.98
N HIS A 83 -1.69 2.87 9.30
CA HIS A 83 -1.71 3.44 10.66
C HIS A 83 -2.72 4.59 10.79
N PRO A 84 -3.61 4.56 11.82
CA PRO A 84 -4.67 5.57 11.99
C PRO A 84 -4.16 6.98 12.22
N ILE A 85 -2.92 7.17 12.71
CA ILE A 85 -2.36 8.51 12.96
C ILE A 85 -2.29 9.33 11.67
N TRP A 86 -1.98 8.71 10.54
CA TRP A 86 -1.87 9.41 9.26
C TRP A 86 -3.24 9.87 8.74
N VAL A 87 -4.27 9.05 8.95
CA VAL A 87 -5.67 9.41 8.66
C VAL A 87 -6.08 10.63 9.50
N GLU A 88 -5.78 10.59 10.78
CA GLU A 88 -6.11 11.65 11.71
C GLU A 88 -5.36 12.95 11.40
N THR A 89 -4.08 12.86 11.04
CA THR A 89 -3.28 14.01 10.63
C THR A 89 -3.89 14.74 9.43
N LEU A 90 -4.26 14.01 8.36
CA LEU A 90 -4.90 14.62 7.18
C LEU A 90 -6.31 15.14 7.49
N ARG A 91 -7.05 14.45 8.38
CA ARG A 91 -8.37 14.89 8.82
C ARG A 91 -8.29 16.23 9.57
N GLN A 92 -7.36 16.38 10.49
CA GLN A 92 -7.18 17.62 11.27
C GLN A 92 -6.79 18.81 10.40
N LYS A 93 -6.07 18.54 9.29
CA LYS A 93 -5.70 19.54 8.29
C LYS A 93 -6.83 19.85 7.30
N GLY A 94 -7.95 19.14 7.35
CA GLY A 94 -9.07 19.31 6.41
C GLY A 94 -8.77 18.84 4.99
N LEU A 95 -7.79 17.99 4.79
CA LEU A 95 -7.29 17.58 3.47
C LEU A 95 -7.98 16.32 2.91
N ILE A 96 -8.93 15.73 3.64
CA ILE A 96 -9.64 14.51 3.20
C ILE A 96 -11.15 14.68 3.17
N ASP A 97 -11.78 13.90 2.28
CA ASP A 97 -13.22 13.67 2.33
C ASP A 97 -13.55 12.68 3.46
N VAL A 98 -13.97 13.20 4.62
CA VAL A 98 -14.24 12.41 5.83
C VAL A 98 -15.36 11.38 5.65
N TYR A 99 -16.23 11.54 4.66
CA TYR A 99 -17.33 10.62 4.35
C TYR A 99 -16.92 9.45 3.48
N ASN A 100 -15.75 9.54 2.85
CA ASN A 100 -15.25 8.53 1.90
C ASN A 100 -13.90 7.95 2.35
N VAL A 101 -13.96 7.17 3.42
CA VAL A 101 -12.85 6.34 3.92
C VAL A 101 -13.18 4.87 3.63
N GLY A 102 -12.26 4.17 2.98
CA GLY A 102 -12.43 2.75 2.66
C GLY A 102 -11.44 1.86 3.41
N TYR A 103 -11.94 0.84 4.10
CA TYR A 103 -11.11 -0.28 4.56
C TYR A 103 -10.95 -1.25 3.40
N ILE A 104 -9.71 -1.48 2.96
CA ILE A 104 -9.44 -2.23 1.73
C ILE A 104 -8.73 -3.57 1.97
N ALA A 105 -7.95 -3.68 3.03
CA ALA A 105 -7.22 -4.89 3.41
C ALA A 105 -6.74 -4.80 4.85
N ASN A 106 -6.32 -5.93 5.42
CA ASN A 106 -5.70 -6.02 6.73
C ASN A 106 -4.32 -6.66 6.60
N ASP A 107 -3.50 -6.49 7.65
CA ASP A 107 -2.19 -7.11 7.77
C ASP A 107 -1.99 -7.66 9.18
N GLU A 108 -0.91 -8.39 9.39
CA GLU A 108 -0.51 -8.92 10.69
C GLU A 108 0.94 -8.53 10.98
N LEU A 109 1.26 -8.29 12.27
CA LEU A 109 2.62 -8.06 12.71
C LEU A 109 3.30 -9.40 12.94
N VAL A 110 4.48 -9.59 12.34
CA VAL A 110 5.20 -10.86 12.37
C VAL A 110 6.66 -10.68 12.77
N LEU A 111 7.16 -11.64 13.56
CA LEU A 111 8.59 -11.80 13.80
C LEU A 111 9.19 -12.67 12.71
N VAL A 112 10.24 -12.19 12.07
CA VAL A 112 10.91 -12.88 10.96
C VAL A 112 12.42 -12.94 11.18
N THR A 113 13.06 -13.89 10.50
CA THR A 113 14.51 -14.00 10.40
C THR A 113 14.91 -14.66 9.07
N SER A 114 16.20 -14.65 8.74
CA SER A 114 16.73 -15.44 7.63
C SER A 114 16.44 -16.92 7.82
N LYS A 115 16.14 -17.66 6.74
CA LYS A 115 16.07 -19.14 6.79
C LYS A 115 17.40 -19.80 7.15
N ASN A 116 18.50 -19.07 6.98
CA ASN A 116 19.82 -19.55 7.37
C ASN A 116 20.11 -19.38 8.88
N ASN A 117 19.24 -18.68 9.61
CA ASN A 117 19.33 -18.59 11.07
C ASN A 117 18.88 -19.92 11.70
N LYS A 118 19.83 -20.74 12.15
CA LYS A 118 19.56 -22.09 12.64
C LYS A 118 19.42 -22.18 14.14
N ASP A 119 19.86 -21.17 14.89
CA ASP A 119 19.96 -21.27 16.36
C ASP A 119 18.60 -21.11 17.05
N LEU A 120 18.18 -19.88 17.30
CA LEU A 120 16.95 -19.60 18.03
C LEU A 120 15.71 -19.90 17.19
N SER A 121 15.77 -19.71 15.87
CA SER A 121 14.64 -19.94 14.98
C SER A 121 14.08 -21.36 15.05
N ALA A 122 14.95 -22.38 15.12
CA ALA A 122 14.51 -23.76 15.23
C ALA A 122 13.77 -24.07 16.56
N LYS A 123 14.14 -23.38 17.64
CA LYS A 123 13.46 -23.49 18.95
C LYS A 123 12.09 -22.80 18.90
N LEU A 124 11.99 -21.63 18.28
CA LEU A 124 10.74 -20.87 18.16
C LEU A 124 9.72 -21.59 17.29
N LEU A 125 10.12 -22.10 16.13
CA LEU A 125 9.23 -22.84 15.21
C LEU A 125 8.62 -24.11 15.86
N LYS A 126 9.37 -24.81 16.72
CA LYS A 126 8.89 -26.02 17.41
C LYS A 126 7.88 -25.73 18.52
N LYS A 127 7.84 -24.53 19.06
CA LYS A 127 7.04 -24.19 20.25
C LYS A 127 5.65 -23.65 19.95
N ASN A 128 5.35 -23.23 18.71
CA ASN A 128 4.11 -22.54 18.35
C ASN A 128 3.76 -21.43 19.36
N ILE A 129 4.71 -20.54 19.62
CA ILE A 129 4.64 -19.50 20.65
C ILE A 129 3.96 -18.24 20.11
N THR A 130 3.43 -17.41 21.01
CA THR A 130 2.90 -16.09 20.64
C THR A 130 4.03 -15.13 20.26
N LEU A 131 3.69 -14.01 19.61
CA LEU A 131 4.68 -12.99 19.26
C LEU A 131 5.35 -12.41 20.51
N GLU A 132 4.59 -12.23 21.59
CA GLU A 132 5.08 -11.78 22.90
C GLU A 132 6.15 -12.73 23.44
N GLN A 133 5.84 -14.03 23.46
CA GLN A 133 6.79 -15.06 23.94
C GLN A 133 8.04 -15.12 23.06
N ALA A 134 7.87 -14.89 21.75
CA ALA A 134 9.01 -14.87 20.83
C ALA A 134 9.94 -13.68 21.09
N ILE A 135 9.39 -12.50 21.36
CA ILE A 135 10.17 -11.31 21.70
C ILE A 135 10.92 -11.49 23.04
N PHE A 136 10.26 -12.06 24.08
CA PHE A 136 10.94 -12.41 25.33
C PHE A 136 12.14 -13.36 25.13
N ALA A 137 11.96 -14.38 24.27
CA ALA A 137 13.04 -15.31 23.98
C ALA A 137 14.22 -14.66 23.22
N LEU A 138 13.98 -13.59 22.46
CA LEU A 138 15.05 -12.79 21.85
C LEU A 138 15.81 -11.97 22.87
N ASP A 139 15.11 -11.35 23.83
CA ASP A 139 15.73 -10.53 24.89
C ASP A 139 16.65 -11.37 25.77
N GLU A 140 16.21 -12.55 26.22
CA GLU A 140 17.02 -13.48 26.97
C GLU A 140 18.35 -13.86 26.28
N ASN A 141 18.36 -13.88 24.96
CA ASN A 141 19.52 -14.28 24.14
C ASN A 141 20.30 -13.08 23.57
N LYS A 142 19.92 -11.84 23.89
CA LYS A 142 20.54 -10.59 23.41
C LYS A 142 20.64 -10.52 21.88
N ASN A 143 19.60 -10.95 21.19
CA ASN A 143 19.56 -10.96 19.72
C ASN A 143 19.22 -9.55 19.18
N ASN A 144 19.71 -9.25 17.97
CA ASN A 144 19.41 -8.00 17.28
C ASN A 144 18.00 -8.04 16.70
N LEU A 145 17.16 -7.08 17.08
CA LEU A 145 15.84 -6.86 16.51
C LEU A 145 15.86 -5.61 15.63
N ILE A 146 15.45 -5.74 14.39
CA ILE A 146 15.38 -4.62 13.44
C ILE A 146 13.91 -4.28 13.20
N ILE A 147 13.56 -3.00 13.28
CA ILE A 147 12.24 -2.48 12.92
C ILE A 147 12.36 -1.42 11.83
N ASP A 148 11.26 -1.17 11.14
CA ASP A 148 11.15 -0.11 10.15
C ASP A 148 11.16 1.28 10.83
N HIS A 149 11.39 2.35 10.06
CA HIS A 149 11.42 3.72 10.58
C HIS A 149 10.00 4.21 10.97
N GLU A 150 9.96 5.25 11.81
CA GLU A 150 8.70 5.78 12.37
C GLU A 150 7.81 6.51 11.34
N GLY A 151 8.32 6.80 10.15
CA GLY A 151 7.53 7.33 9.03
C GLY A 151 6.69 6.26 8.33
N SER A 152 6.91 4.97 8.61
CA SER A 152 6.15 3.84 8.07
C SER A 152 5.12 3.33 9.08
N SER A 153 3.99 2.79 8.57
CA SER A 153 3.01 2.17 9.46
C SER A 153 3.58 0.95 10.17
N SER A 154 4.37 0.11 9.49
CA SER A 154 4.97 -1.08 10.12
C SER A 154 5.93 -0.71 11.26
N GLY A 155 6.70 0.36 11.11
CA GLY A 155 7.59 0.85 12.16
C GLY A 155 6.84 1.34 13.40
N ILE A 156 5.77 2.12 13.21
CA ILE A 156 4.96 2.61 14.33
C ILE A 156 4.28 1.43 15.05
N PHE A 157 3.69 0.47 14.32
CA PHE A 157 3.07 -0.70 14.93
C PHE A 157 4.08 -1.56 15.68
N ALA A 158 5.27 -1.77 15.13
CA ALA A 158 6.35 -2.49 15.79
C ALA A 158 6.81 -1.78 17.07
N LYS A 159 7.04 -0.46 17.01
CA LYS A 159 7.41 0.34 18.16
C LYS A 159 6.35 0.31 19.27
N ASN A 160 5.08 0.53 18.92
CA ASN A 160 3.97 0.50 19.86
C ASN A 160 3.81 -0.89 20.49
N PHE A 161 3.99 -1.96 19.71
CA PHE A 161 3.97 -3.32 20.23
C PHE A 161 5.07 -3.53 21.28
N LEU A 162 6.29 -3.10 20.98
CA LEU A 162 7.43 -3.23 21.90
C LEU A 162 7.26 -2.38 23.18
N GLN A 163 6.67 -1.20 23.08
CA GLN A 163 6.42 -0.31 24.24
C GLN A 163 5.39 -0.87 25.23
N ASN A 164 4.50 -1.77 24.81
CA ASN A 164 3.52 -2.40 25.70
C ASN A 164 4.14 -3.41 26.67
N PHE A 165 5.43 -3.70 26.54
CA PHE A 165 6.15 -4.60 27.43
C PHE A 165 7.03 -3.76 28.37
N THR A 166 6.78 -3.88 29.68
CA THR A 166 7.69 -3.40 30.73
C THR A 166 8.87 -4.36 30.85
N PHE A 167 9.79 -4.28 29.91
CA PHE A 167 11.07 -4.96 30.05
C PHE A 167 12.03 -4.05 30.83
N GLU A 168 12.43 -4.47 32.01
CA GLU A 168 13.47 -3.77 32.78
C GLU A 168 14.83 -3.75 32.07
N ASN A 169 15.00 -4.58 31.03
CA ASN A 169 16.24 -4.78 30.29
C ASN A 169 16.03 -4.88 28.76
N LEU A 170 15.09 -4.14 28.19
CA LEU A 170 15.02 -4.02 26.73
C LEU A 170 16.23 -3.26 26.17
N SER A 171 17.43 -3.74 26.48
CA SER A 171 18.63 -3.54 25.67
C SER A 171 18.59 -4.48 24.43
N ILE A 172 17.39 -4.87 23.97
CA ILE A 172 17.26 -5.35 22.61
C ILE A 172 17.74 -4.19 21.76
N PHE A 173 18.88 -4.36 21.12
CA PHE A 173 19.38 -3.41 20.16
C PHE A 173 18.40 -3.32 19.02
N THR A 174 17.33 -2.54 19.23
CA THR A 174 16.37 -2.27 18.19
C THR A 174 17.01 -1.29 17.24
N LYS A 175 17.53 -1.80 16.13
CA LYS A 175 18.00 -0.97 15.05
C LYS A 175 16.78 -0.48 14.27
N VAL A 176 16.55 0.81 14.30
CA VAL A 176 15.60 1.46 13.38
C VAL A 176 16.27 1.60 12.02
N ASN A 177 15.69 1.04 11.00
CA ASN A 177 16.22 1.13 9.65
C ASN A 177 15.60 2.32 8.93
N GLU A 178 16.42 3.25 8.47
CA GLU A 178 15.97 4.47 7.78
C GLU A 178 15.53 4.22 6.35
N ASP A 179 15.96 3.11 5.74
CA ASP A 179 15.58 2.69 4.38
C ASP A 179 14.93 1.31 4.39
N ARG A 180 13.66 1.26 3.98
CA ARG A 180 12.86 0.04 3.91
C ARG A 180 13.50 -1.08 3.07
N ASN A 181 14.11 -0.77 1.93
CA ASN A 181 14.75 -1.79 1.10
C ASN A 181 15.98 -2.38 1.78
N SER A 182 16.63 -1.57 2.63
CA SER A 182 17.76 -2.03 3.42
C SER A 182 17.35 -3.01 4.51
N LEU A 183 16.18 -2.83 5.14
CA LEU A 183 15.70 -3.71 6.20
C LEU A 183 15.55 -5.16 5.73
N ILE A 184 14.85 -5.39 4.62
CA ILE A 184 14.70 -6.74 4.04
C ILE A 184 16.05 -7.32 3.60
N ARG A 185 16.93 -6.49 3.05
CA ARG A 185 18.28 -6.88 2.67
C ARG A 185 19.13 -7.26 3.88
N ASP A 186 19.07 -6.47 4.95
CA ASP A 186 19.82 -6.71 6.18
C ASP A 186 19.36 -8.03 6.83
N LEU A 187 18.05 -8.29 6.89
CA LEU A 187 17.51 -9.56 7.37
C LEU A 187 17.93 -10.77 6.54
N LYS A 188 18.16 -10.62 5.23
CA LYS A 188 18.64 -11.71 4.38
C LYS A 188 20.13 -11.99 4.55
N ASN A 189 20.90 -10.94 4.80
CA ASN A 189 22.38 -11.02 4.83
C ASN A 189 22.92 -11.30 6.24
N ASP A 190 22.14 -10.96 7.28
CA ASP A 190 22.51 -11.22 8.67
C ASP A 190 21.69 -12.40 9.23
N ASN A 191 22.34 -13.55 9.35
CA ASN A 191 21.73 -14.77 9.88
C ASN A 191 21.44 -14.71 11.40
N SER A 192 21.87 -13.67 12.10
CA SER A 192 21.62 -13.44 13.52
C SER A 192 20.52 -12.40 13.78
N ALA A 193 20.10 -11.65 12.74
CA ALA A 193 19.11 -10.59 12.88
C ALA A 193 17.66 -11.14 12.82
N TYR A 194 16.81 -10.46 13.56
CA TYR A 194 15.36 -10.65 13.56
C TYR A 194 14.68 -9.34 13.16
N GLY A 195 13.54 -9.45 12.50
CA GLY A 195 12.74 -8.28 12.08
C GLY A 195 11.32 -8.37 12.61
N LEU A 196 10.77 -7.23 13.02
CA LEU A 196 9.36 -7.09 13.37
C LEU A 196 8.69 -6.22 12.31
N LEU A 197 7.89 -6.86 11.44
CA LEU A 197 7.37 -6.30 10.18
C LEU A 197 5.93 -6.73 9.93
N PHE A 198 5.30 -6.16 8.91
CA PHE A 198 4.04 -6.68 8.40
C PHE A 198 4.24 -7.96 7.58
N GLU A 199 3.29 -8.88 7.70
CA GLU A 199 3.32 -10.15 6.99
C GLU A 199 3.38 -9.98 5.47
N SER A 200 2.63 -9.03 4.92
CA SER A 200 2.62 -8.72 3.48
C SER A 200 4.01 -8.34 2.93
N GLN A 201 4.91 -7.81 3.77
CA GLN A 201 6.27 -7.43 3.38
C GLN A 201 7.18 -8.64 3.17
N VAL A 202 6.90 -9.76 3.81
CA VAL A 202 7.86 -10.88 3.95
C VAL A 202 7.38 -12.23 3.45
N ARG A 203 6.08 -12.51 3.46
CA ARG A 203 5.55 -13.86 3.18
C ARG A 203 5.95 -14.44 1.82
N LYS A 204 6.13 -13.60 0.80
CA LYS A 204 6.60 -14.03 -0.53
C LYS A 204 8.12 -14.11 -0.65
N ASN A 205 8.85 -13.70 0.39
CA ASN A 205 10.30 -13.75 0.38
C ASN A 205 10.78 -15.16 0.72
N LYS A 206 11.41 -15.83 -0.24
CA LYS A 206 11.85 -17.21 -0.09
C LYS A 206 13.03 -17.37 0.88
N ASP A 207 13.77 -16.31 1.17
CA ASP A 207 14.95 -16.30 2.01
C ASP A 207 14.62 -16.04 3.49
N LEU A 208 13.41 -15.57 3.77
CA LEU A 208 12.94 -15.27 5.11
C LEU A 208 11.94 -16.32 5.61
N GLN A 209 11.86 -16.47 6.93
CA GLN A 209 10.89 -17.30 7.62
C GLN A 209 10.19 -16.52 8.72
N ILE A 210 8.87 -16.72 8.85
CA ILE A 210 8.06 -16.19 9.93
C ILE A 210 8.17 -17.13 11.12
N LEU A 211 8.50 -16.60 12.29
CA LEU A 211 8.66 -17.33 13.53
C LEU A 211 7.42 -17.26 14.43
N ALA A 212 6.81 -16.09 14.49
CA ALA A 212 5.61 -15.83 15.27
C ALA A 212 4.78 -14.73 14.61
N THR A 213 3.48 -14.75 14.84
CA THR A 213 2.52 -13.79 14.30
C THR A 213 1.67 -13.22 15.43
N LYS A 214 1.51 -11.90 15.47
CA LYS A 214 0.48 -11.24 16.28
C LYS A 214 -0.83 -11.31 15.51
N LYS A 215 -1.71 -12.20 15.92
CA LYS A 215 -3.07 -12.29 15.37
C LYS A 215 -3.92 -11.14 15.90
N ASP A 216 -3.58 -9.93 15.52
CA ASP A 216 -4.31 -8.73 15.88
C ASP A 216 -4.99 -8.17 14.63
N LYS A 217 -6.32 -8.18 14.63
CA LYS A 217 -7.12 -7.68 13.50
C LYS A 217 -7.15 -6.15 13.41
N ASN A 218 -6.20 -5.44 14.04
CA ASN A 218 -6.25 -3.98 14.17
C ASN A 218 -5.40 -3.24 13.12
N ILE A 219 -4.69 -3.96 12.25
CA ILE A 219 -3.90 -3.36 11.18
C ILE A 219 -4.74 -3.31 9.91
N PHE A 220 -5.37 -2.15 9.67
CA PHE A 220 -6.26 -1.94 8.53
C PHE A 220 -5.69 -0.92 7.56
N TYR A 221 -5.55 -1.28 6.29
CA TYR A 221 -5.28 -0.30 5.24
C TYR A 221 -6.54 0.51 4.95
N ARG A 222 -6.40 1.81 5.16
CA ARG A 222 -7.44 2.80 4.88
C ARG A 222 -7.08 3.56 3.63
N ALA A 223 -7.97 3.53 2.65
CA ALA A 223 -7.88 4.39 1.48
C ALA A 223 -8.76 5.63 1.73
N LEU A 224 -8.18 6.80 1.58
CA LEU A 224 -8.77 8.10 1.81
C LEU A 224 -8.87 8.86 0.50
N VAL A 225 -10.01 9.48 0.24
CA VAL A 225 -10.14 10.44 -0.84
C VAL A 225 -9.59 11.79 -0.36
N ILE A 226 -8.61 12.33 -1.06
CA ILE A 226 -8.06 13.66 -0.81
C ILE A 226 -9.01 14.71 -1.35
N ALA A 227 -9.21 15.79 -0.59
CA ALA A 227 -10.07 16.91 -0.99
C ALA A 227 -9.45 17.65 -2.19
N GLY A 228 -10.23 17.78 -3.29
CA GLY A 228 -9.77 18.39 -4.53
C GLY A 228 -10.73 18.16 -5.69
N ASP A 229 -10.31 18.53 -6.89
CA ASP A 229 -11.17 18.50 -8.08
C ASP A 229 -11.50 17.08 -8.58
N ASN A 230 -10.66 16.08 -8.26
CA ASN A 230 -10.81 14.70 -8.71
C ASN A 230 -11.61 13.79 -7.76
N MET A 231 -12.25 14.33 -6.72
CA MET A 231 -12.93 13.53 -5.69
C MET A 231 -13.93 12.51 -6.26
N GLU A 232 -14.63 12.84 -7.33
CA GLU A 232 -15.60 11.91 -7.95
C GLU A 232 -14.88 10.67 -8.50
N VAL A 233 -13.80 10.87 -9.26
CA VAL A 233 -13.00 9.78 -9.83
C VAL A 233 -12.35 8.95 -8.72
N ALA A 234 -11.86 9.61 -7.68
CA ALA A 234 -11.24 8.97 -6.52
C ALA A 234 -12.25 8.09 -5.75
N ARG A 235 -13.49 8.56 -5.56
CA ARG A 235 -14.58 7.76 -4.95
C ARG A 235 -14.92 6.51 -5.75
N GLU A 236 -14.96 6.61 -7.09
CA GLU A 236 -15.20 5.45 -7.95
C GLU A 236 -14.05 4.43 -7.86
N PHE A 237 -12.80 4.88 -7.85
CA PHE A 237 -11.68 3.98 -7.64
C PHE A 237 -11.68 3.36 -6.23
N LEU A 238 -12.05 4.12 -5.20
CA LEU A 238 -12.22 3.61 -3.84
C LEU A 238 -13.29 2.49 -3.78
N LYS A 239 -14.40 2.64 -4.48
CA LYS A 239 -15.41 1.57 -4.62
C LYS A 239 -14.83 0.33 -5.32
N PHE A 240 -14.01 0.55 -6.35
CA PHE A 240 -13.34 -0.55 -7.06
C PHE A 240 -12.36 -1.30 -6.16
N LEU A 241 -11.59 -0.61 -5.32
CA LEU A 241 -10.68 -1.24 -4.36
C LEU A 241 -11.39 -2.22 -3.41
N LYS A 242 -12.69 -2.01 -3.16
CA LYS A 242 -13.53 -2.86 -2.30
C LYS A 242 -14.32 -3.94 -3.07
N ASN A 243 -14.23 -3.99 -4.39
CA ASN A 243 -14.94 -4.99 -5.16
C ASN A 243 -14.28 -6.39 -5.07
N PRO A 244 -14.98 -7.48 -5.40
CA PRO A 244 -14.46 -8.84 -5.32
C PRO A 244 -13.18 -9.07 -6.12
N GLN A 245 -13.02 -8.39 -7.28
CA GLN A 245 -11.85 -8.53 -8.13
C GLN A 245 -10.59 -7.95 -7.48
N ALA A 246 -10.69 -6.73 -6.93
CA ALA A 246 -9.59 -6.09 -6.21
C ALA A 246 -9.28 -6.84 -4.90
N GLN A 247 -10.31 -7.26 -4.16
CA GLN A 247 -10.17 -8.02 -2.92
C GLN A 247 -9.46 -9.37 -3.15
N LYS A 248 -9.76 -10.05 -4.24
CA LYS A 248 -9.03 -11.27 -4.65
C LYS A 248 -7.54 -10.97 -4.86
N ILE A 249 -7.19 -9.86 -5.50
CA ILE A 249 -5.80 -9.47 -5.74
C ILE A 249 -5.07 -9.19 -4.42
N PHE A 250 -5.69 -8.47 -3.49
CA PHE A 250 -5.12 -8.27 -2.15
C PHE A 250 -4.85 -9.61 -1.46
N LYS A 251 -5.83 -10.52 -1.45
CA LYS A 251 -5.69 -11.87 -0.87
C LYS A 251 -4.54 -12.67 -1.51
N GLU A 252 -4.41 -12.63 -2.84
CA GLU A 252 -3.31 -13.27 -3.59
C GLU A 252 -1.92 -12.67 -3.22
N ASN A 253 -1.90 -11.47 -2.64
CA ASN A 253 -0.71 -10.77 -2.17
C ASN A 253 -0.54 -10.81 -0.64
N ASN A 254 -1.17 -11.77 0.02
CA ASN A 254 -1.08 -12.09 1.44
C ASN A 254 -1.65 -11.03 2.39
N PHE A 255 -2.52 -10.17 1.90
CA PHE A 255 -3.34 -9.34 2.76
C PHE A 255 -4.54 -10.14 3.27
N VAL A 256 -4.92 -9.90 4.51
CA VAL A 256 -6.12 -10.48 5.10
C VAL A 256 -7.33 -9.68 4.63
N ILE A 257 -8.35 -10.38 4.16
CA ILE A 257 -9.61 -9.80 3.69
C ILE A 257 -10.73 -10.27 4.62
N ASN A 258 -11.54 -9.35 5.11
CA ASN A 258 -12.67 -9.62 5.99
C ASN A 258 -13.90 -10.06 5.20
#